data_4f51bc20baccfdce2a6d70369421359e
#
_entry.id   4f51bc20baccfdce2a6d70369421359e
#
_cell.length_a   1.000
_cell.length_b   1.000
_cell.length_c   1.000
_cell.angle_alpha   90.00
_cell.angle_beta   90.00
_cell.angle_gamma   90.00
#
_symmetry.space_group_name_H-M   'P 1'
#
loop_
_entity.id
_entity.type
_entity.pdbx_description
1 polymer ?
#
loop_
_entity_poly.entity_id
_entity_poly.type
_entity_poly.pdbx_seq_one_letter_code
_entity_poly.pdbx_strand_id
1 'polypeptide(L)'
;MNRDKFYIEELFRRYKRNVSRLEILENNLVSDDDFLLGAIDYSKDKVQTSNLSSLDNVIEKREKEKEQLKKDIARVEIMLNSLTEKDHLIINSFYIERKTLVRIAQMLNRDDTKTVWRNKERILNELTELLQAN
;
A
#
# COMPACT_ATOMS: atom_id res chain seq x y z
N MET A 1 -15.20 5.11 13.14
CA MET A 1 -15.34 3.70 13.22
C MET A 1 -15.11 2.99 11.94
N ASN A 2 -16.07 3.06 11.05
CA ASN A 2 -15.91 2.43 9.73
C ASN A 2 -14.77 3.05 8.93
N ARG A 3 -14.47 4.30 9.20
CA ARG A 3 -13.40 5.02 8.51
C ARG A 3 -12.02 4.40 8.80
N ASP A 4 -11.74 4.09 10.05
CA ASP A 4 -10.44 3.52 10.43
C ASP A 4 -10.28 2.11 9.91
N LYS A 5 -11.36 1.33 9.98
CA LYS A 5 -11.38 -0.02 9.45
C LYS A 5 -11.15 -0.01 7.93
N PHE A 6 -11.84 0.88 7.23
CA PHE A 6 -11.69 1.04 5.79
C PHE A 6 -10.25 1.40 5.43
N TYR A 7 -9.66 2.30 6.19
CA TYR A 7 -8.28 2.71 5.97
C TYR A 7 -7.33 1.51 6.09
N ILE A 8 -7.51 0.69 7.12
CA ILE A 8 -6.67 -0.50 7.32
C ILE A 8 -6.85 -1.49 6.17
N GLU A 9 -8.09 -1.71 5.74
CA GLU A 9 -8.35 -2.60 4.62
C GLU A 9 -7.65 -2.11 3.35
N GLU A 10 -7.66 -0.80 3.11
CA GLU A 10 -6.99 -0.23 1.96
C GLU A 10 -5.48 -0.38 2.05
N LEU A 11 -4.91 -0.23 3.24
CA LEU A 11 -3.48 -0.46 3.42
C LEU A 11 -3.10 -1.88 3.01
N PHE A 12 -3.86 -2.88 3.43
CA PHE A 12 -3.60 -4.27 3.06
C PHE A 12 -3.80 -4.51 1.57
N ARG A 13 -4.87 -3.97 1.00
CA ARG A 13 -5.15 -4.15 -0.43
C ARG A 13 -4.07 -3.57 -1.31
N ARG A 14 -3.48 -2.47 -0.90
CA ARG A 14 -2.46 -1.76 -1.66
C ARG A 14 -1.04 -2.20 -1.37
N TYR A 15 -0.86 -3.10 -0.43
CA TYR A 15 0.48 -3.45 0.04
C TYR A 15 1.41 -3.88 -1.10
N LYS A 16 1.02 -4.85 -1.90
CA LYS A 16 1.86 -5.32 -3.02
C LYS A 16 2.16 -4.21 -4.01
N ARG A 17 1.15 -3.45 -4.34
CA ARG A 17 1.30 -2.32 -5.25
C ARG A 17 2.25 -1.27 -4.68
N ASN A 18 2.11 -0.99 -3.40
CA ASN A 18 2.95 -0.01 -2.73
C ASN A 18 4.42 -0.45 -2.72
N VAL A 19 4.67 -1.72 -2.46
CA VAL A 19 6.04 -2.27 -2.48
C VAL A 19 6.63 -2.12 -3.89
N SER A 20 5.88 -2.50 -4.91
CA SER A 20 6.33 -2.39 -6.29
C SER A 20 6.55 -0.93 -6.71
N ARG A 21 5.64 -0.05 -6.31
CA ARG A 21 5.78 1.37 -6.64
C ARG A 21 7.02 1.96 -5.98
N LEU A 22 7.27 1.61 -4.73
CA LEU A 22 8.46 2.09 -4.03
C LEU A 22 9.73 1.62 -4.74
N GLU A 23 9.78 0.36 -5.17
CA GLU A 23 10.94 -0.15 -5.90
C GLU A 23 11.16 0.61 -7.21
N ILE A 24 10.08 0.91 -7.93
CA ILE A 24 10.16 1.68 -9.17
C ILE A 24 10.73 3.07 -8.91
N LEU A 25 10.24 3.72 -7.85
CA LEU A 25 10.72 5.06 -7.50
C LEU A 25 12.17 5.04 -7.04
N GLU A 26 12.54 4.06 -6.23
CA GLU A 26 13.91 3.98 -5.73
C GLU A 26 14.94 3.65 -6.80
N ASN A 27 14.49 2.97 -7.85
CA ASN A 27 15.39 2.60 -8.97
C ASN A 27 15.24 3.53 -10.16
N ASN A 28 14.50 4.62 -10.01
CA ASN A 28 14.32 5.64 -11.05
C ASN A 28 13.78 5.06 -12.35
N LEU A 29 12.78 4.18 -12.23
CA LEU A 29 12.18 3.50 -13.39
C LEU A 29 10.82 4.08 -13.78
N VAL A 30 10.48 5.25 -13.26
CA VAL A 30 9.21 5.89 -13.56
C VAL A 30 9.23 6.43 -14.99
N SER A 31 8.21 6.07 -15.77
CA SER A 31 8.15 6.48 -17.18
C SER A 31 7.97 7.99 -17.36
N ASP A 32 7.52 8.70 -16.33
CA ASP A 32 7.39 10.15 -16.38
C ASP A 32 8.73 10.84 -16.61
N ASP A 33 9.83 10.19 -16.29
CA ASP A 33 11.16 10.75 -16.56
C ASP A 33 11.34 11.02 -18.04
N ASP A 34 10.91 10.07 -18.88
CA ASP A 34 11.01 10.22 -20.33
C ASP A 34 10.14 11.37 -20.81
N PHE A 35 8.95 11.48 -20.24
CA PHE A 35 8.03 12.56 -20.57
C PHE A 35 8.63 13.91 -20.22
N LEU A 36 9.21 14.03 -19.04
CA LEU A 36 9.82 15.29 -18.59
C LEU A 36 11.00 15.69 -19.45
N LEU A 37 11.82 14.74 -19.83
CA LEU A 37 12.95 15.00 -20.72
C LEU A 37 12.46 15.50 -22.05
N GLY A 38 11.43 14.88 -22.60
CA GLY A 38 10.82 15.33 -23.84
C GLY A 38 10.25 16.74 -23.74
N ALA A 39 9.57 17.02 -22.63
CA ALA A 39 9.00 18.34 -22.39
C ALA A 39 10.08 19.40 -22.31
N ILE A 40 11.18 19.09 -21.66
CA ILE A 40 12.32 20.02 -21.55
C ILE A 40 12.88 20.32 -22.93
N ASP A 41 13.05 19.30 -23.76
CA ASP A 41 13.56 19.48 -25.10
C ASP A 41 12.65 20.38 -25.95
N TYR A 42 11.35 20.20 -25.84
CA TYR A 42 10.40 20.99 -26.59
C TYR A 42 10.39 22.45 -26.16
N SER A 43 10.67 22.69 -24.91
CA SER A 43 10.50 24.01 -24.31
C SER A 43 11.81 24.78 -24.19
N LYS A 44 12.84 24.29 -24.77
CA LYS A 44 14.22 24.75 -24.52
C LYS A 44 14.41 26.26 -24.51
N ASP A 45 13.72 26.98 -25.36
CA ASP A 45 14.00 28.43 -25.50
C ASP A 45 13.10 29.29 -24.62
N LYS A 46 11.90 28.88 -24.37
CA LYS A 46 10.92 29.76 -23.74
C LYS A 46 10.83 29.62 -22.25
N VAL A 47 10.90 28.43 -21.76
CA VAL A 47 10.51 28.17 -20.40
C VAL A 47 11.55 27.33 -19.69
N GLN A 48 12.79 27.61 -19.97
CA GLN A 48 13.87 26.86 -19.38
C GLN A 48 13.82 26.92 -17.85
N THR A 49 13.60 28.12 -17.32
CA THR A 49 13.47 28.30 -15.86
C THR A 49 12.25 27.55 -15.33
N SER A 50 11.15 27.63 -16.06
CA SER A 50 9.94 26.93 -15.66
C SER A 50 10.13 25.42 -15.71
N ASN A 51 10.87 24.93 -16.70
CA ASN A 51 11.16 23.49 -16.81
C ASN A 51 12.00 22.99 -15.65
N LEU A 52 12.99 23.77 -15.23
CA LEU A 52 13.80 23.41 -14.08
C LEU A 52 12.96 23.40 -12.82
N SER A 53 12.09 24.38 -12.65
CA SER A 53 11.18 24.44 -11.52
C SER A 53 10.24 23.24 -11.51
N SER A 54 9.72 22.87 -12.68
CA SER A 54 8.84 21.70 -12.81
C SER A 54 9.56 20.41 -12.46
N LEU A 55 10.80 20.29 -12.88
CA LEU A 55 11.61 19.12 -12.56
C LEU A 55 11.86 19.02 -11.05
N ASP A 56 12.20 20.13 -10.41
CA ASP A 56 12.39 20.18 -8.97
C ASP A 56 11.11 19.75 -8.25
N ASN A 57 9.96 20.23 -8.73
CA ASN A 57 8.66 19.86 -8.14
C ASN A 57 8.39 18.37 -8.27
N VAL A 58 8.73 17.79 -9.40
CA VAL A 58 8.55 16.35 -9.62
C VAL A 58 9.44 15.56 -8.67
N ILE A 59 10.69 15.96 -8.53
CA ILE A 59 11.62 15.29 -7.62
C ILE A 59 11.08 15.36 -6.18
N GLU A 60 10.64 16.54 -5.77
CA GLU A 60 10.09 16.72 -4.43
C GLU A 60 8.85 15.85 -4.21
N LYS A 61 7.95 15.80 -5.19
CA LYS A 61 6.75 14.95 -5.09
C LYS A 61 7.12 13.48 -4.98
N ARG A 62 8.12 13.03 -5.74
CA ARG A 62 8.56 11.65 -5.68
C ARG A 62 9.15 11.31 -4.33
N GLU A 63 9.93 12.23 -3.75
CA GLU A 63 10.49 12.00 -2.41
C GLU A 63 9.40 11.89 -1.36
N LYS A 64 8.37 12.75 -1.43
CA LYS A 64 7.23 12.69 -0.53
C LYS A 64 6.46 11.40 -0.71
N GLU A 65 6.28 10.99 -1.96
CA GLU A 65 5.58 9.72 -2.25
C GLU A 65 6.35 8.54 -1.67
N LYS A 66 7.68 8.51 -1.84
CA LYS A 66 8.50 7.45 -1.25
C LYS A 66 8.31 7.37 0.26
N GLU A 67 8.33 8.50 0.93
CA GLU A 67 8.15 8.54 2.37
C GLU A 67 6.79 7.99 2.79
N GLN A 68 5.75 8.39 2.09
CA GLN A 68 4.41 7.91 2.39
C GLN A 68 4.30 6.41 2.14
N LEU A 69 4.86 5.93 1.04
CA LEU A 69 4.87 4.50 0.73
C LEU A 69 5.60 3.70 1.81
N LYS A 70 6.74 4.19 2.27
CA LYS A 70 7.50 3.53 3.33
C LYS A 70 6.68 3.43 4.61
N LYS A 71 5.95 4.49 4.96
CA LYS A 71 5.09 4.48 6.14
C LYS A 71 3.96 3.48 5.99
N ASP A 72 3.30 3.48 4.84
CA ASP A 72 2.18 2.58 4.60
C ASP A 72 2.63 1.12 4.61
N ILE A 73 3.77 0.83 3.97
CA ILE A 73 4.34 -0.50 3.95
C ILE A 73 4.70 -0.95 5.36
N ALA A 74 5.37 -0.07 6.12
CA ALA A 74 5.77 -0.38 7.49
C ALA A 74 4.56 -0.68 8.37
N ARG A 75 3.48 0.10 8.22
CA ARG A 75 2.25 -0.14 8.98
C ARG A 75 1.69 -1.54 8.73
N VAL A 76 1.64 -1.93 7.45
CA VAL A 76 1.16 -3.27 7.10
C VAL A 76 2.04 -4.35 7.73
N GLU A 77 3.34 -4.21 7.59
CA GLU A 77 4.26 -5.21 8.09
C GLU A 77 4.19 -5.35 9.62
N ILE A 78 4.11 -4.22 10.31
CA ILE A 78 3.98 -4.23 11.76
C ILE A 78 2.65 -4.86 12.18
N MET A 79 1.56 -4.49 11.51
CA MET A 79 0.25 -5.06 11.82
C MET A 79 0.24 -6.57 11.60
N LEU A 80 0.77 -7.03 10.47
CA LEU A 80 0.83 -8.47 10.19
C LEU A 80 1.67 -9.21 11.22
N ASN A 81 2.79 -8.62 11.62
CA ASN A 81 3.68 -9.24 12.60
C ASN A 81 3.08 -9.29 14.01
N SER A 82 2.07 -8.46 14.28
CA SER A 82 1.41 -8.48 15.59
C SER A 82 0.36 -9.58 15.70
N LEU A 83 0.03 -10.24 14.59
CA LEU A 83 -1.03 -11.25 14.56
C LEU A 83 -0.51 -12.64 14.88
N THR A 84 -1.40 -13.49 15.38
CA THR A 84 -1.09 -14.91 15.51
C THR A 84 -0.92 -15.51 14.12
N GLU A 85 -0.36 -16.70 14.08
CA GLU A 85 -0.10 -17.38 12.82
C GLU A 85 -1.38 -17.58 12.01
N LYS A 86 -2.45 -17.99 12.67
CA LYS A 86 -3.76 -18.20 12.01
C LYS A 86 -4.33 -16.88 11.50
N ASP A 87 -4.31 -15.85 12.33
CA ASP A 87 -4.84 -14.54 11.96
C ASP A 87 -4.04 -13.92 10.81
N HIS A 88 -2.72 -14.06 10.88
CA HIS A 88 -1.85 -13.62 9.79
C HIS A 88 -2.22 -14.30 8.48
N LEU A 89 -2.44 -15.61 8.53
CA LEU A 89 -2.83 -16.37 7.34
C LEU A 89 -4.13 -15.83 6.74
N ILE A 90 -5.13 -15.56 7.58
CA ILE A 90 -6.43 -15.06 7.12
C ILE A 90 -6.26 -13.71 6.42
N ILE A 91 -5.62 -12.77 7.07
CA ILE A 91 -5.48 -11.42 6.54
C ILE A 91 -4.60 -11.40 5.30
N ASN A 92 -3.47 -12.08 5.36
CA ASN A 92 -2.55 -12.15 4.22
C ASN A 92 -3.22 -12.79 3.01
N SER A 93 -3.91 -13.91 3.23
CA SER A 93 -4.57 -14.61 2.13
C SER A 93 -5.70 -13.80 1.52
N PHE A 94 -6.49 -13.14 2.34
CA PHE A 94 -7.65 -12.41 1.84
C PHE A 94 -7.27 -11.09 1.14
N TYR A 95 -6.45 -10.28 1.80
CA TYR A 95 -6.16 -8.93 1.28
C TYR A 95 -4.97 -8.87 0.36
N ILE A 96 -3.91 -9.58 0.69
CA ILE A 96 -2.66 -9.48 -0.07
C ILE A 96 -2.64 -10.46 -1.22
N GLU A 97 -3.01 -11.72 -0.96
CA GLU A 97 -3.05 -12.74 -2.01
C GLU A 97 -4.39 -12.80 -2.74
N ARG A 98 -5.38 -12.09 -2.22
CA ARG A 98 -6.71 -11.96 -2.84
C ARG A 98 -7.43 -13.29 -3.05
N LYS A 99 -7.32 -14.16 -2.08
CA LYS A 99 -8.05 -15.43 -2.09
C LYS A 99 -9.47 -15.22 -1.59
N THR A 100 -10.38 -16.09 -2.04
CA THR A 100 -11.77 -16.04 -1.58
C THR A 100 -11.90 -16.60 -0.17
N LEU A 101 -13.00 -16.25 0.49
CA LEU A 101 -13.28 -16.81 1.80
C LEU A 101 -13.40 -18.33 1.75
N VAL A 102 -13.99 -18.85 0.66
CA VAL A 102 -14.13 -20.30 0.47
C VAL A 102 -12.74 -20.95 0.44
N ARG A 103 -11.81 -20.37 -0.31
CA ARG A 103 -10.46 -20.92 -0.40
C ARG A 103 -9.74 -20.87 0.93
N ILE A 104 -9.89 -19.77 1.66
CA ILE A 104 -9.26 -19.63 2.97
C ILE A 104 -9.83 -20.66 3.95
N ALA A 105 -11.14 -20.86 3.94
CA ALA A 105 -11.76 -21.87 4.78
C ALA A 105 -11.21 -23.25 4.47
N GLN A 106 -11.03 -23.56 3.20
CA GLN A 106 -10.42 -24.84 2.79
C GLN A 106 -9.00 -24.99 3.31
N MET A 107 -8.23 -23.90 3.26
CA MET A 107 -6.85 -23.91 3.77
C MET A 107 -6.78 -24.15 5.27
N LEU A 108 -7.80 -23.71 5.99
CA LEU A 108 -7.90 -23.90 7.44
C LEU A 108 -8.53 -25.22 7.83
N ASN A 109 -9.04 -25.96 6.84
CA ASN A 109 -9.57 -27.32 6.98
C ASN A 109 -10.88 -27.50 7.71
N ARG A 110 -11.29 -26.55 8.53
CA ARG A 110 -12.47 -26.75 9.37
C ARG A 110 -13.44 -25.61 9.42
N ASP A 111 -12.94 -24.40 9.21
CA ASP A 111 -13.77 -23.22 9.33
C ASP A 111 -14.64 -23.08 8.09
N ASP A 112 -15.90 -22.73 8.28
CA ASP A 112 -16.73 -22.34 7.15
C ASP A 112 -16.45 -20.89 6.80
N THR A 113 -17.01 -20.43 5.68
CA THR A 113 -16.76 -19.06 5.21
C THR A 113 -17.23 -18.02 6.22
N LYS A 114 -18.30 -18.33 6.93
CA LYS A 114 -18.86 -17.42 7.92
C LYS A 114 -17.91 -17.23 9.08
N THR A 115 -17.31 -18.31 9.55
CA THR A 115 -16.31 -18.26 10.63
C THR A 115 -15.09 -17.47 10.20
N VAL A 116 -14.61 -17.71 8.99
CA VAL A 116 -13.47 -16.98 8.44
C VAL A 116 -13.79 -15.48 8.37
N TRP A 117 -14.98 -15.14 7.88
CA TRP A 117 -15.40 -13.73 7.80
C TRP A 117 -15.45 -13.08 9.17
N ARG A 118 -16.02 -13.77 10.15
CA ARG A 118 -16.07 -13.25 11.53
C ARG A 118 -14.70 -13.03 12.11
N ASN A 119 -13.80 -13.95 11.90
CA ASN A 119 -12.40 -13.81 12.37
C ASN A 119 -11.73 -12.63 11.69
N LYS A 120 -11.95 -12.48 10.40
CA LYS A 120 -11.41 -11.35 9.66
C LYS A 120 -11.89 -10.03 10.25
N GLU A 121 -13.20 -9.92 10.53
CA GLU A 121 -13.75 -8.70 11.10
C GLU A 121 -13.19 -8.42 12.50
N ARG A 122 -13.07 -9.47 13.31
CA ARG A 122 -12.47 -9.34 14.65
C ARG A 122 -11.04 -8.81 14.56
N ILE A 123 -10.26 -9.38 13.66
CA ILE A 123 -8.87 -8.98 13.46
C ILE A 123 -8.79 -7.51 13.06
N LEU A 124 -9.63 -7.09 12.12
CA LEU A 124 -9.64 -5.69 11.68
C LEU A 124 -9.98 -4.74 12.83
N ASN A 125 -10.92 -5.12 13.69
CA ASN A 125 -11.26 -4.31 14.85
C ASN A 125 -10.09 -4.19 15.82
N GLU A 126 -9.38 -5.28 16.06
CA GLU A 126 -8.20 -5.28 16.91
C GLU A 126 -7.09 -4.40 16.33
N LEU A 127 -6.90 -4.47 15.02
CA LEU A 127 -5.89 -3.66 14.35
C LEU A 127 -6.27 -2.18 14.37
N THR A 128 -7.55 -1.89 14.28
CA THR A 128 -8.03 -0.51 14.41
C THR A 128 -7.62 0.08 15.74
N GLU A 129 -7.78 -0.68 16.81
CA GLU A 129 -7.36 -0.24 18.14
C GLU A 129 -5.84 -0.04 18.20
N LEU A 130 -5.09 -0.91 17.55
CA LEU A 130 -3.63 -0.82 17.54
C LEU A 130 -3.14 0.48 16.92
N LEU A 131 -3.83 0.98 15.90
CA LEU A 131 -3.42 2.20 15.19
C LEU A 131 -3.97 3.48 15.81
N GLN A 132 -4.90 3.39 16.74
CA GLN A 132 -5.47 4.59 17.34
C GLN A 132 -4.48 5.24 18.29
N ALA A 133 -4.39 6.57 18.19
CA ALA A 133 -3.62 7.36 19.13
C ALA A 133 -4.47 7.64 20.35
N ASN A 134 -3.87 7.54 21.50
CA ASN A 134 -4.58 7.83 22.77
C ASN A 134 -4.02 9.04 23.46
#